data_1808b27c8eb8221bba2487b3995f7c95
#
_entry.id   1808b27c8eb8221bba2487b3995f7c95
#
_cell.length_a   1.000
_cell.length_b   1.000
_cell.length_c   1.000
_cell.angle_alpha   90.00
_cell.angle_beta   90.00
_cell.angle_gamma   90.00
#
_symmetry.space_group_name_H-M   'P 1'
#
loop_
_entity.id
_entity.type
_entity.pdbx_description
1 polymer ?
#
loop_
_entity_poly.entity_id
_entity_poly.type
_entity_poly.pdbx_seq_one_letter_code
_entity_poly.pdbx_strand_id
1 'polypeptide(L)'
;MIQVALEAPLADWEKIAVLVTSFSYFHIEPSEGKALIEEAATLYDRTLRLIERVNNINREYKIKEKKESLLVFKEIEKEQVVLDGDIKHLLDCLEERIEVLEEIAKQYAKHRQTLEEILKKKEYKINVAEFIEQNREHLELLRQLRHLVAYVGVFNDESIEEFKQTCQYARIEFLEITLPQAYKAVIIVAPKKFEKELEEKVDTLGFVPIDLILKVPISTRPVLEALNVLKTILSVAVHMRVEDSTLKLEGFIPHKRFKELKSKLEKNVPQAKIYPVEDTDVEIPTLLKGPFKDIMSMAGVPSHHEVDPTPIFNITFPLFFGLMFGDLGHGAVLALAGVLLRKFSPSASKRRWGNILFILGVYSMFFGLLAGEMFGTPLGYTPILTIFKDHHDIDAGKIMMLLGLCMLAGIIHISIGYIFKIINLLKEGEKGEAILFFIPLLIFYLCGVVLVGSTEYGGAVFSPEMGKIANNIIIACTLIMLFSRPKKLSHNLLEFFISVLELSANTVSYARLMILFMVHIFLMQTVNMAFSMGVLGIPIIILGNAGVIAMESIMAYIQSLRLHFYEFFTKFFEGKGKPFNPILVEVKNAVLRFNIDGFVATFPS
;
A
#
# COMPACT_ATOMS: atom_id res chain seq x y z
N MET A 1 1.99 -16.45 16.19
CA MET A 1 3.36 -16.60 15.68
C MET A 1 4.13 -17.52 16.58
N ILE A 2 5.22 -18.11 16.11
CA ILE A 2 6.21 -18.84 16.92
C ILE A 2 7.59 -18.28 16.59
N GLN A 3 8.41 -18.14 17.59
CA GLN A 3 9.84 -17.89 17.43
C GLN A 3 10.52 -19.20 17.06
N VAL A 4 11.41 -19.16 16.09
CA VAL A 4 12.17 -20.32 15.62
C VAL A 4 13.64 -19.97 15.53
N ALA A 5 14.48 -20.93 15.88
CA ALA A 5 15.89 -20.90 15.58
C ALA A 5 16.21 -21.96 14.53
N LEU A 6 17.00 -21.57 13.56
CA LEU A 6 17.50 -22.39 12.49
C LEU A 6 19.01 -22.51 12.64
N GLU A 7 19.52 -23.73 12.77
CA GLU A 7 20.96 -24.04 12.86
C GLU A 7 21.38 -24.87 11.68
N ALA A 8 22.51 -24.54 11.07
CA ALA A 8 23.05 -25.28 9.93
C ALA A 8 24.57 -25.09 9.81
N PRO A 9 25.26 -25.92 8.99
CA PRO A 9 26.68 -25.72 8.69
C PRO A 9 26.92 -24.38 7.99
N LEU A 10 28.04 -23.73 8.28
CA LEU A 10 28.43 -22.45 7.68
C LEU A 10 28.51 -22.52 6.16
N ALA A 11 28.93 -23.68 5.59
CA ALA A 11 29.04 -23.87 4.14
C ALA A 11 27.69 -23.75 3.38
N ASP A 12 26.55 -23.95 4.05
CA ASP A 12 25.22 -23.92 3.42
C ASP A 12 24.50 -22.57 3.56
N TRP A 13 25.21 -21.49 3.93
CA TRP A 13 24.61 -20.19 4.18
C TRP A 13 23.80 -19.64 2.99
N GLU A 14 24.33 -19.80 1.76
CA GLU A 14 23.63 -19.36 0.53
C GLU A 14 22.31 -20.10 0.33
N LYS A 15 22.35 -21.45 0.46
CA LYS A 15 21.14 -22.29 0.32
C LYS A 15 20.06 -21.88 1.31
N ILE A 16 20.45 -21.62 2.56
CA ILE A 16 19.51 -21.20 3.60
C ILE A 16 18.95 -19.81 3.32
N ALA A 17 19.79 -18.84 2.94
CA ALA A 17 19.36 -17.50 2.62
C ALA A 17 18.34 -17.50 1.46
N VAL A 18 18.61 -18.25 0.40
CA VAL A 18 17.71 -18.41 -0.74
C VAL A 18 16.42 -19.12 -0.34
N LEU A 19 16.50 -20.20 0.45
CA LEU A 19 15.34 -20.97 0.89
C LEU A 19 14.42 -20.15 1.80
N VAL A 20 14.96 -19.46 2.79
CA VAL A 20 14.20 -18.60 3.71
C VAL A 20 13.53 -17.46 2.94
N THR A 21 14.24 -16.84 1.99
CA THR A 21 13.69 -15.79 1.14
C THR A 21 12.55 -16.30 0.25
N SER A 22 12.71 -17.49 -0.32
CA SER A 22 11.67 -18.13 -1.17
C SER A 22 10.42 -18.52 -0.38
N PHE A 23 10.55 -18.74 0.92
CA PHE A 23 9.43 -19.10 1.80
C PHE A 23 8.45 -17.94 2.02
N SER A 24 8.89 -16.68 1.93
CA SER A 24 8.06 -15.45 1.98
C SER A 24 7.23 -15.21 3.25
N TYR A 25 7.38 -16.00 4.30
CA TYR A 25 6.64 -15.88 5.58
C TYR A 25 7.57 -15.86 6.79
N PHE A 26 8.84 -15.59 6.59
CA PHE A 26 9.84 -15.49 7.65
C PHE A 26 10.07 -14.03 8.01
N HIS A 27 9.99 -13.68 9.28
CA HIS A 27 10.37 -12.37 9.82
C HIS A 27 11.69 -12.55 10.56
N ILE A 28 12.73 -11.86 10.10
CA ILE A 28 14.06 -11.93 10.72
C ILE A 28 14.04 -11.09 11.99
N GLU A 29 14.54 -11.63 13.07
CA GLU A 29 14.86 -10.84 14.25
C GLU A 29 16.27 -10.26 14.11
N PRO A 30 16.44 -8.92 14.19
CA PRO A 30 17.78 -8.33 14.14
C PRO A 30 18.61 -8.82 15.32
N SER A 31 19.65 -9.55 15.04
CA SER A 31 20.55 -10.01 16.09
C SER A 31 21.54 -8.91 16.46
N GLU A 32 21.51 -8.44 17.69
CA GLU A 32 22.55 -7.58 18.24
C GLU A 32 23.79 -8.43 18.56
N GLY A 33 24.87 -8.30 17.78
CA GLY A 33 26.22 -8.72 18.13
C GLY A 33 26.83 -9.88 17.35
N LYS A 34 28.01 -9.62 16.86
CA LYS A 34 29.24 -10.40 16.58
C LYS A 34 29.19 -11.65 15.69
N ALA A 35 30.14 -11.63 14.75
CA ALA A 35 30.48 -12.61 13.73
C ALA A 35 29.43 -12.74 12.61
N LEU A 36 29.40 -11.71 11.75
CA LEU A 36 28.73 -11.73 10.46
C LEU A 36 29.49 -12.65 9.50
N ILE A 37 28.80 -13.22 8.53
CA ILE A 37 29.43 -13.88 7.39
C ILE A 37 30.10 -12.79 6.55
N GLU A 38 31.43 -12.63 6.63
CA GLU A 38 32.18 -11.55 5.93
C GLU A 38 31.93 -11.56 4.42
N GLU A 39 31.83 -12.73 3.83
CA GLU A 39 31.52 -12.90 2.42
C GLU A 39 30.13 -12.34 2.07
N ALA A 40 29.10 -12.66 2.83
CA ALA A 40 27.75 -12.15 2.63
C ALA A 40 27.66 -10.63 2.80
N ALA A 41 28.37 -10.07 3.77
CA ALA A 41 28.45 -8.63 3.98
C ALA A 41 29.12 -7.92 2.79
N THR A 42 30.20 -8.48 2.27
CA THR A 42 30.91 -7.93 1.09
C THR A 42 30.02 -7.95 -0.15
N LEU A 43 29.31 -9.06 -0.39
CA LEU A 43 28.37 -9.18 -1.51
C LEU A 43 27.15 -8.25 -1.35
N TYR A 44 26.68 -8.07 -0.12
CA TYR A 44 25.59 -7.13 0.18
C TYR A 44 25.98 -5.68 -0.14
N ASP A 45 27.16 -5.23 0.28
CA ASP A 45 27.66 -3.90 0.00
C ASP A 45 27.90 -3.70 -1.51
N ARG A 46 28.41 -4.73 -2.21
CA ARG A 46 28.53 -4.72 -3.68
C ARG A 46 27.17 -4.54 -4.34
N THR A 47 26.16 -5.28 -3.87
CA THR A 47 24.79 -5.17 -4.40
C THR A 47 24.21 -3.77 -4.19
N LEU A 48 24.45 -3.13 -3.03
CA LEU A 48 24.01 -1.77 -2.77
C LEU A 48 24.65 -0.76 -3.73
N ARG A 49 25.97 -0.89 -4.00
CA ARG A 49 26.66 -0.04 -4.97
C ARG A 49 26.11 -0.21 -6.38
N LEU A 50 25.82 -1.44 -6.81
CA LEU A 50 25.20 -1.69 -8.12
C LEU A 50 23.79 -1.08 -8.24
N ILE A 51 22.97 -1.18 -7.18
CA ILE A 51 21.65 -0.51 -7.13
C ILE A 51 21.82 1.01 -7.26
N GLU A 52 22.82 1.58 -6.61
CA GLU A 52 23.08 3.02 -6.70
C GLU A 52 23.54 3.42 -8.12
N ARG A 53 24.42 2.64 -8.76
CA ARG A 53 24.83 2.85 -10.17
C ARG A 53 23.60 2.87 -11.09
N VAL A 54 22.70 1.89 -10.99
CA VAL A 54 21.48 1.84 -11.81
C VAL A 54 20.56 3.04 -11.53
N ASN A 55 20.42 3.43 -10.27
CA ASN A 55 19.63 4.61 -9.92
C ASN A 55 20.25 5.92 -10.46
N ASN A 56 21.58 6.01 -10.50
CA ASN A 56 22.30 7.15 -11.08
C ASN A 56 22.08 7.22 -12.59
N ILE A 57 22.12 6.07 -13.30
CA ILE A 57 21.75 6.02 -14.73
C ILE A 57 20.36 6.63 -14.93
N ASN A 58 19.37 6.23 -14.11
CA ASN A 58 18.00 6.73 -14.22
C ASN A 58 17.88 8.23 -13.94
N ARG A 59 18.68 8.78 -13.00
CA ARG A 59 18.66 10.20 -12.62
C ARG A 59 19.41 11.08 -13.64
N GLU A 60 20.61 10.71 -13.99
CA GLU A 60 21.50 11.49 -14.86
C GLU A 60 20.93 11.61 -16.28
N TYR A 61 20.45 10.50 -16.81
CA TYR A 61 19.91 10.46 -18.17
C TYR A 61 18.40 10.68 -18.23
N LYS A 62 17.73 11.02 -17.09
CA LYS A 62 16.29 11.29 -17.00
C LYS A 62 15.45 10.19 -17.67
N ILE A 63 15.88 8.94 -17.55
CA ILE A 63 15.14 7.78 -18.03
C ILE A 63 13.88 7.67 -17.19
N LYS A 64 12.80 8.31 -17.62
CA LYS A 64 11.48 8.14 -17.03
C LYS A 64 10.81 6.99 -17.74
N GLU A 65 10.60 5.89 -17.05
CA GLU A 65 9.65 4.85 -17.47
C GLU A 65 8.22 5.42 -17.46
N LYS A 66 7.93 6.35 -18.37
CA LYS A 66 6.57 6.80 -18.58
C LYS A 66 5.84 5.77 -19.43
N LYS A 67 4.77 5.25 -18.92
CA LYS A 67 3.74 4.46 -19.63
C LYS A 67 3.01 5.23 -20.75
N GLU A 68 3.41 6.46 -21.01
CA GLU A 68 2.76 7.36 -21.95
C GLU A 68 3.80 7.90 -22.94
N SER A 69 4.24 7.05 -23.86
CA SER A 69 4.53 7.56 -25.19
C SER A 69 3.21 7.45 -25.99
N LEU A 70 2.74 8.54 -26.51
CA LEU A 70 1.58 8.64 -27.41
C LEU A 70 1.75 7.85 -28.73
N LEU A 71 2.85 7.16 -28.88
CA LEU A 71 3.19 6.29 -30.00
C LEU A 71 3.26 4.87 -29.48
N VAL A 72 2.13 4.19 -29.66
CA VAL A 72 1.95 2.78 -29.36
C VAL A 72 2.80 1.95 -30.33
N PHE A 73 4.06 1.75 -30.02
CA PHE A 73 4.68 0.49 -30.35
C PHE A 73 4.33 -0.46 -29.21
N LYS A 74 3.26 -1.23 -29.40
CA LYS A 74 3.01 -2.41 -28.61
C LYS A 74 4.25 -3.29 -28.68
N GLU A 75 4.69 -3.64 -27.47
CA GLU A 75 5.71 -4.65 -27.19
C GLU A 75 7.14 -4.24 -27.56
N ILE A 76 7.76 -3.42 -26.67
CA ILE A 76 9.08 -3.85 -26.21
C ILE A 76 8.79 -5.23 -25.63
N GLU A 77 9.22 -6.29 -26.29
CA GLU A 77 9.29 -7.61 -25.69
C GLU A 77 9.76 -7.40 -24.28
N LYS A 78 9.02 -7.92 -23.31
CA LYS A 78 9.44 -7.91 -21.92
C LYS A 78 10.73 -8.70 -21.91
N GLU A 79 11.85 -8.03 -22.03
CA GLU A 79 13.16 -8.65 -21.94
C GLU A 79 13.24 -9.17 -20.50
N GLN A 80 12.81 -10.42 -20.33
CA GLN A 80 12.96 -11.10 -19.07
C GLN A 80 14.44 -11.40 -18.91
N VAL A 81 15.04 -10.80 -17.94
CA VAL A 81 16.40 -11.15 -17.53
C VAL A 81 16.32 -12.50 -16.86
N VAL A 82 16.75 -13.53 -17.57
CA VAL A 82 16.89 -14.88 -17.03
C VAL A 82 18.36 -15.08 -16.67
N LEU A 83 18.63 -15.26 -15.38
CA LEU A 83 19.98 -15.52 -14.85
C LEU A 83 19.97 -16.82 -14.07
N ASP A 84 21.02 -17.63 -14.23
CA ASP A 84 21.20 -18.93 -13.60
C ASP A 84 22.59 -19.04 -12.99
N GLY A 85 22.71 -19.47 -11.74
CA GLY A 85 23.98 -19.65 -11.05
C GLY A 85 23.93 -19.43 -9.54
N ASP A 86 25.10 -19.33 -8.92
CA ASP A 86 25.26 -18.94 -7.52
C ASP A 86 25.14 -17.41 -7.36
N ILE A 87 25.08 -16.92 -6.12
CA ILE A 87 24.88 -15.49 -5.84
C ILE A 87 25.98 -14.63 -6.44
N LYS A 88 27.23 -15.07 -6.39
CA LYS A 88 28.39 -14.35 -6.90
C LYS A 88 28.36 -14.24 -8.42
N HIS A 89 28.09 -15.34 -9.11
CA HIS A 89 27.97 -15.38 -10.56
C HIS A 89 26.83 -14.49 -11.06
N LEU A 90 25.67 -14.52 -10.37
CA LEU A 90 24.55 -13.64 -10.71
C LEU A 90 24.91 -12.16 -10.57
N LEU A 91 25.69 -11.79 -9.54
CA LEU A 91 26.16 -10.42 -9.36
C LEU A 91 27.14 -10.02 -10.46
N ASP A 92 28.07 -10.89 -10.86
CA ASP A 92 29.03 -10.64 -11.93
C ASP A 92 28.29 -10.40 -13.26
N CYS A 93 27.33 -11.24 -13.61
CA CYS A 93 26.49 -11.06 -14.81
C CYS A 93 25.68 -9.76 -14.79
N LEU A 94 25.17 -9.36 -13.62
CA LEU A 94 24.42 -8.10 -13.48
C LEU A 94 25.33 -6.90 -13.58
N GLU A 95 26.57 -6.97 -13.08
CA GLU A 95 27.56 -5.88 -13.19
C GLU A 95 27.97 -5.65 -14.63
N GLU A 96 28.30 -6.70 -15.39
CA GLU A 96 28.59 -6.61 -16.84
C GLU A 96 27.40 -5.97 -17.58
N ARG A 97 26.18 -6.37 -17.24
CA ARG A 97 24.98 -5.82 -17.87
C ARG A 97 24.76 -4.34 -17.52
N ILE A 98 25.12 -3.91 -16.31
CA ILE A 98 25.07 -2.50 -15.89
C ILE A 98 26.09 -1.68 -16.68
N GLU A 99 27.30 -2.19 -16.92
CA GLU A 99 28.31 -1.51 -17.72
C GLU A 99 27.84 -1.26 -19.16
N VAL A 100 27.22 -2.27 -19.78
CA VAL A 100 26.58 -2.12 -21.09
C VAL A 100 25.46 -1.08 -21.06
N LEU A 101 24.62 -1.09 -20.01
CA LEU A 101 23.56 -0.10 -19.86
C LEU A 101 24.09 1.33 -19.66
N GLU A 102 25.19 1.51 -18.94
CA GLU A 102 25.85 2.80 -18.78
C GLU A 102 26.38 3.35 -20.11
N GLU A 103 27.00 2.49 -20.93
CA GLU A 103 27.50 2.89 -22.23
C GLU A 103 26.38 3.30 -23.19
N ILE A 104 25.34 2.48 -23.28
CA ILE A 104 24.14 2.79 -24.08
C ILE A 104 23.49 4.09 -23.58
N ALA A 105 23.42 4.32 -22.25
CA ALA A 105 22.83 5.53 -21.68
C ALA A 105 23.62 6.78 -22.06
N LYS A 106 24.95 6.72 -22.07
CA LYS A 106 25.82 7.84 -22.52
C LYS A 106 25.59 8.17 -23.98
N GLN A 107 25.56 7.17 -24.85
CA GLN A 107 25.27 7.35 -26.27
C GLN A 107 23.90 7.97 -26.49
N TYR A 108 22.87 7.44 -25.80
CA TYR A 108 21.51 7.96 -25.83
C TYR A 108 21.44 9.44 -25.41
N ALA A 109 22.14 9.82 -24.33
CA ALA A 109 22.13 11.20 -23.86
C ALA A 109 22.74 12.16 -24.90
N LYS A 110 23.87 11.77 -25.54
CA LYS A 110 24.51 12.53 -26.60
C LYS A 110 23.56 12.74 -27.79
N HIS A 111 22.96 11.67 -28.29
CA HIS A 111 22.03 11.75 -29.42
C HIS A 111 20.72 12.48 -29.07
N ARG A 112 20.23 12.34 -27.85
CA ARG A 112 19.04 13.06 -27.39
C ARG A 112 19.23 14.56 -27.38
N GLN A 113 20.40 15.06 -26.96
CA GLN A 113 20.70 16.48 -26.96
C GLN A 113 20.64 17.04 -28.37
N THR A 114 21.28 16.35 -29.32
CA THR A 114 21.27 16.70 -30.75
C THR A 114 19.85 16.67 -31.32
N LEU A 115 19.05 15.65 -30.99
CA LEU A 115 17.67 15.55 -31.42
C LEU A 115 16.75 16.63 -30.83
N GLU A 116 16.93 16.97 -29.54
CA GLU A 116 16.20 18.07 -28.91
C GLU A 116 16.50 19.42 -29.57
N GLU A 117 17.71 19.61 -30.09
CA GLU A 117 18.09 20.77 -30.89
C GLU A 117 17.42 20.77 -32.27
N ILE A 118 17.44 19.63 -32.97
CA ILE A 118 16.82 19.47 -34.30
C ILE A 118 15.28 19.60 -34.21
N LEU A 119 14.68 18.95 -33.19
CA LEU A 119 13.23 18.87 -33.02
C LEU A 119 12.66 19.91 -32.05
N LYS A 120 13.26 21.09 -31.93
CA LYS A 120 12.78 22.18 -31.04
C LYS A 120 11.33 22.54 -31.31
N LYS A 121 10.85 22.50 -32.54
CA LYS A 121 9.45 22.78 -32.91
C LYS A 121 8.60 21.50 -32.79
N LYS A 122 7.43 21.65 -32.18
CA LYS A 122 6.44 20.56 -31.99
C LYS A 122 6.03 19.92 -33.33
N GLU A 123 6.00 20.69 -34.39
CA GLU A 123 5.66 20.29 -35.76
C GLU A 123 6.59 19.19 -36.30
N TYR A 124 7.91 19.31 -36.11
CA TYR A 124 8.87 18.28 -36.56
C TYR A 124 8.71 16.95 -35.82
N LYS A 125 8.35 17.00 -34.55
CA LYS A 125 8.05 15.79 -33.75
C LYS A 125 6.84 15.05 -34.28
N ILE A 126 5.80 15.78 -34.69
CA ILE A 126 4.57 15.21 -35.25
C ILE A 126 4.86 14.57 -36.61
N ASN A 127 5.57 15.27 -37.50
CA ASN A 127 5.90 14.77 -38.84
C ASN A 127 6.72 13.47 -38.80
N VAL A 128 7.70 13.38 -37.91
CA VAL A 128 8.50 12.14 -37.72
C VAL A 128 7.61 11.01 -37.19
N ALA A 129 6.73 11.32 -36.26
CA ALA A 129 5.83 10.34 -35.67
C ALA A 129 4.83 9.77 -36.68
N GLU A 130 4.19 10.64 -37.47
CA GLU A 130 3.27 10.25 -38.53
C GLU A 130 3.95 9.43 -39.61
N PHE A 131 5.15 9.82 -40.04
CA PHE A 131 5.93 9.07 -41.02
C PHE A 131 6.20 7.64 -40.56
N ILE A 132 6.61 7.45 -39.33
CA ILE A 132 6.91 6.11 -38.78
C ILE A 132 5.65 5.25 -38.68
N GLU A 133 4.53 5.83 -38.28
CA GLU A 133 3.26 5.09 -38.20
C GLU A 133 2.81 4.67 -39.61
N GLN A 134 2.90 5.55 -40.60
CA GLN A 134 2.54 5.24 -42.00
C GLN A 134 3.45 4.18 -42.65
N ASN A 135 4.74 4.15 -42.30
CA ASN A 135 5.72 3.24 -42.89
C ASN A 135 6.11 2.08 -41.97
N ARG A 136 5.34 1.78 -40.95
CA ARG A 136 5.66 0.78 -39.93
C ARG A 136 6.00 -0.59 -40.49
N GLU A 137 5.17 -1.10 -41.43
CA GLU A 137 5.39 -2.42 -42.04
C GLU A 137 6.69 -2.49 -42.84
N HIS A 138 7.03 -1.43 -43.59
CA HIS A 138 8.28 -1.36 -44.36
C HIS A 138 9.52 -1.28 -43.45
N LEU A 139 9.43 -0.54 -42.35
CA LEU A 139 10.52 -0.43 -41.38
C LEU A 139 10.75 -1.75 -40.61
N GLU A 140 9.66 -2.51 -40.36
CA GLU A 140 9.78 -3.86 -39.77
C GLU A 140 10.38 -4.86 -40.75
N LEU A 141 10.05 -4.79 -42.02
CA LEU A 141 10.67 -5.61 -43.08
C LEU A 141 12.17 -5.36 -43.22
N LEU A 142 12.59 -4.09 -43.17
CA LEU A 142 14.03 -3.73 -43.23
C LEU A 142 14.82 -4.35 -42.05
N ARG A 143 14.22 -4.50 -40.88
CA ARG A 143 14.83 -5.15 -39.72
C ARG A 143 14.99 -6.67 -39.84
N GLN A 144 14.18 -7.32 -40.69
CA GLN A 144 14.24 -8.77 -40.90
C GLN A 144 15.28 -9.20 -41.96
N LEU A 145 16.00 -8.26 -42.58
CA LEU A 145 17.03 -8.55 -43.59
C LEU A 145 18.21 -9.33 -42.98
N ARG A 146 18.41 -10.59 -43.44
CA ARG A 146 19.47 -11.48 -42.91
C ARG A 146 20.90 -11.09 -43.34
N HIS A 147 21.04 -10.49 -44.52
CA HIS A 147 22.36 -10.18 -45.15
C HIS A 147 22.66 -8.71 -45.29
N LEU A 148 21.70 -7.85 -44.94
CA LEU A 148 21.82 -6.39 -45.01
C LEU A 148 21.53 -5.82 -43.62
N VAL A 149 22.16 -4.66 -43.35
CA VAL A 149 21.88 -3.84 -42.17
C VAL A 149 21.30 -2.52 -42.69
N ALA A 150 20.20 -2.09 -42.04
CA ALA A 150 19.53 -0.86 -42.39
C ALA A 150 19.45 0.07 -41.18
N TYR A 151 19.93 1.31 -41.32
CA TYR A 151 19.83 2.36 -40.32
C TYR A 151 18.90 3.46 -40.82
N VAL A 152 17.98 3.87 -40.00
CA VAL A 152 17.01 4.94 -40.29
C VAL A 152 17.25 6.08 -39.32
N GLY A 153 17.56 7.27 -39.85
CA GLY A 153 17.92 8.38 -38.96
C GLY A 153 18.00 9.72 -39.66
N VAL A 154 18.61 10.67 -38.97
CA VAL A 154 18.74 12.05 -39.41
C VAL A 154 20.23 12.39 -39.54
N PHE A 155 20.62 12.94 -40.69
CA PHE A 155 21.95 13.42 -40.96
C PHE A 155 21.94 14.93 -41.23
N ASN A 156 23.03 15.61 -40.88
CA ASN A 156 23.29 16.95 -41.37
C ASN A 156 23.71 16.88 -42.84
N ASP A 157 23.31 17.85 -43.67
CA ASP A 157 23.62 17.89 -45.11
C ASP A 157 25.13 17.80 -45.41
N GLU A 158 25.97 18.45 -44.61
CA GLU A 158 27.41 18.38 -44.77
C GLU A 158 27.96 16.96 -44.54
N SER A 159 27.46 16.26 -43.53
CA SER A 159 27.86 14.90 -43.20
C SER A 159 27.42 13.86 -44.23
N ILE A 160 26.35 14.11 -44.98
CA ILE A 160 25.85 13.20 -46.02
C ILE A 160 26.84 13.11 -47.19
N GLU A 161 27.46 14.22 -47.60
CA GLU A 161 28.43 14.24 -48.69
C GLU A 161 29.72 13.53 -48.29
N GLU A 162 30.19 13.75 -47.06
CA GLU A 162 31.38 13.08 -46.51
C GLU A 162 31.13 11.57 -46.38
N PHE A 163 29.93 11.18 -45.93
CA PHE A 163 29.53 9.76 -45.82
C PHE A 163 29.52 9.06 -47.19
N LYS A 164 28.96 9.69 -48.22
CA LYS A 164 28.95 9.14 -49.59
C LYS A 164 30.34 8.91 -50.16
N GLN A 165 31.27 9.78 -49.85
CA GLN A 165 32.68 9.65 -50.29
C GLN A 165 33.38 8.51 -49.54
N THR A 166 33.10 8.34 -48.25
CA THR A 166 33.81 7.42 -47.38
C THR A 166 33.21 5.99 -47.40
N CYS A 167 31.90 5.86 -47.52
CA CYS A 167 31.19 4.60 -47.44
C CYS A 167 30.52 4.20 -48.77
N GLN A 168 31.33 3.98 -49.82
CA GLN A 168 30.84 3.60 -51.16
C GLN A 168 30.08 2.26 -51.20
N TYR A 169 30.21 1.42 -50.19
CA TYR A 169 29.51 0.15 -50.06
C TYR A 169 28.08 0.28 -49.48
N ALA A 170 27.74 1.45 -48.94
CA ALA A 170 26.44 1.76 -48.36
C ALA A 170 25.58 2.58 -49.33
N ARG A 171 24.27 2.30 -49.37
CA ARG A 171 23.30 3.05 -50.16
C ARG A 171 22.48 3.95 -49.23
N ILE A 172 22.33 5.22 -49.62
CA ILE A 172 21.53 6.21 -48.90
C ILE A 172 20.27 6.48 -49.70
N GLU A 173 19.11 6.38 -49.04
CA GLU A 173 17.82 6.83 -49.60
C GLU A 173 17.27 7.93 -48.70
N PHE A 174 16.72 8.98 -49.33
CA PHE A 174 16.13 10.13 -48.62
C PHE A 174 14.66 9.84 -48.30
N LEU A 175 14.25 10.23 -47.10
CA LEU A 175 12.89 10.11 -46.65
C LEU A 175 12.14 11.44 -46.81
N GLU A 176 10.86 11.38 -47.19
CA GLU A 176 9.99 12.56 -47.33
C GLU A 176 9.48 13.00 -45.95
N ILE A 177 10.39 13.55 -45.12
CA ILE A 177 10.07 14.10 -43.81
C ILE A 177 10.50 15.56 -43.76
N THR A 178 9.62 16.45 -43.34
CA THR A 178 9.92 17.86 -43.16
C THR A 178 10.74 18.09 -41.89
N LEU A 179 12.01 18.44 -42.05
CA LEU A 179 12.97 18.77 -40.99
C LEU A 179 13.56 20.16 -41.21
N PRO A 180 14.27 20.76 -40.23
CA PRO A 180 15.02 21.99 -40.44
C PRO A 180 16.00 21.86 -41.62
N GLN A 181 16.23 22.95 -42.36
CA GLN A 181 17.00 22.95 -43.64
C GLN A 181 18.40 22.29 -43.57
N ALA A 182 19.04 22.27 -42.42
CA ALA A 182 20.35 21.66 -42.22
C ALA A 182 20.33 20.14 -42.01
N TYR A 183 19.14 19.52 -41.95
CA TYR A 183 18.99 18.09 -41.63
C TYR A 183 18.08 17.39 -42.62
N LYS A 184 18.47 16.17 -43.01
CA LYS A 184 17.69 15.28 -43.86
C LYS A 184 17.47 13.92 -43.18
N ALA A 185 16.28 13.39 -43.31
CA ALA A 185 15.99 12.04 -42.87
C ALA A 185 16.40 11.05 -43.97
N VAL A 186 17.13 10.01 -43.58
CA VAL A 186 17.74 9.07 -44.54
C VAL A 186 17.61 7.62 -44.03
N ILE A 187 17.57 6.69 -44.99
CA ILE A 187 17.77 5.27 -44.76
C ILE A 187 19.15 4.91 -45.35
N ILE A 188 20.00 4.31 -44.54
CA ILE A 188 21.30 3.79 -44.94
C ILE A 188 21.19 2.26 -44.97
N VAL A 189 21.47 1.63 -46.09
CA VAL A 189 21.48 0.20 -46.25
C VAL A 189 22.87 -0.29 -46.66
N ALA A 190 23.41 -1.26 -45.95
CA ALA A 190 24.72 -1.82 -46.24
C ALA A 190 24.78 -3.34 -46.04
N PRO A 191 25.71 -4.06 -46.68
CA PRO A 191 25.93 -5.48 -46.41
C PRO A 191 26.39 -5.72 -44.96
N LYS A 192 25.86 -6.75 -44.30
CA LYS A 192 26.16 -7.06 -42.90
C LYS A 192 27.66 -7.26 -42.60
N LYS A 193 28.44 -7.67 -43.57
CA LYS A 193 29.89 -7.80 -43.40
C LYS A 193 30.62 -6.49 -43.02
N PHE A 194 30.01 -5.33 -43.31
CA PHE A 194 30.56 -3.99 -43.01
C PHE A 194 29.88 -3.33 -41.80
N GLU A 195 29.07 -4.07 -41.03
CA GLU A 195 28.25 -3.55 -39.91
C GLU A 195 29.08 -2.71 -38.92
N LYS A 196 30.20 -3.27 -38.44
CA LYS A 196 31.07 -2.58 -37.47
C LYS A 196 31.70 -1.30 -37.99
N GLU A 197 32.20 -1.37 -39.24
CA GLU A 197 32.82 -0.21 -39.90
C GLU A 197 31.78 0.88 -40.18
N LEU A 198 30.55 0.46 -40.53
CA LEU A 198 29.45 1.37 -40.76
C LEU A 198 29.00 2.04 -39.44
N GLU A 199 28.87 1.30 -38.33
CA GLU A 199 28.54 1.86 -37.02
C GLU A 199 29.54 2.93 -36.57
N GLU A 200 30.85 2.64 -36.70
CA GLU A 200 31.88 3.59 -36.31
C GLU A 200 31.82 4.87 -37.14
N LYS A 201 31.57 4.75 -38.45
CA LYS A 201 31.46 5.88 -39.37
C LYS A 201 30.19 6.70 -39.16
N VAL A 202 29.07 6.03 -38.97
CA VAL A 202 27.76 6.65 -38.69
C VAL A 202 27.83 7.48 -37.41
N ASP A 203 28.46 6.94 -36.36
CA ASP A 203 28.63 7.62 -35.07
C ASP A 203 29.60 8.83 -35.20
N THR A 204 30.70 8.68 -35.91
CA THR A 204 31.69 9.75 -36.09
C THR A 204 31.14 10.94 -36.88
N LEU A 205 30.28 10.69 -37.86
CA LEU A 205 29.69 11.72 -38.73
C LEU A 205 28.40 12.33 -38.15
N GLY A 206 28.00 11.95 -36.92
CA GLY A 206 26.88 12.56 -36.20
C GLY A 206 25.50 12.14 -36.71
N PHE A 207 25.36 10.93 -37.23
CA PHE A 207 24.08 10.36 -37.56
C PHE A 207 23.24 10.14 -36.30
N VAL A 208 21.97 10.51 -36.35
CA VAL A 208 21.06 10.38 -35.24
C VAL A 208 19.95 9.37 -35.60
N PRO A 209 19.95 8.15 -35.05
CA PRO A 209 18.95 7.14 -35.36
C PRO A 209 17.55 7.60 -34.97
N ILE A 210 16.59 7.45 -35.88
CA ILE A 210 15.16 7.77 -35.59
C ILE A 210 14.58 6.80 -34.53
N ASP A 211 15.06 5.58 -34.46
CA ASP A 211 14.66 4.62 -33.44
C ASP A 211 14.90 5.10 -32.00
N LEU A 212 15.89 5.96 -31.79
CA LEU A 212 16.16 6.61 -30.51
C LEU A 212 15.10 7.67 -30.13
N ILE A 213 14.35 8.19 -31.11
CA ILE A 213 13.24 9.14 -30.85
C ILE A 213 12.04 8.42 -30.24
N LEU A 214 11.86 7.15 -30.58
CA LEU A 214 10.63 6.39 -30.34
C LEU A 214 10.73 5.36 -29.22
N LYS A 215 11.93 4.90 -28.92
CA LYS A 215 12.17 3.96 -27.82
C LYS A 215 13.18 4.58 -26.87
N VAL A 216 12.90 4.53 -25.57
CA VAL A 216 13.94 4.51 -24.56
C VAL A 216 14.55 3.11 -24.66
N PRO A 217 15.73 2.93 -25.27
CA PRO A 217 16.27 1.59 -25.56
C PRO A 217 16.76 0.87 -24.30
N ILE A 218 16.57 1.50 -23.13
CA ILE A 218 17.14 1.06 -21.86
C ILE A 218 15.98 0.79 -20.90
N SER A 219 15.78 -0.47 -20.56
CA SER A 219 14.97 -0.85 -19.42
C SER A 219 15.89 -1.26 -18.27
N THR A 220 16.08 -0.36 -17.32
CA THR A 220 16.83 -0.64 -16.09
C THR A 220 16.03 -1.45 -15.08
N ARG A 221 14.73 -1.58 -15.29
CA ARG A 221 13.78 -2.21 -14.36
C ARG A 221 14.05 -3.69 -14.10
N PRO A 222 14.31 -4.56 -15.10
CA PRO A 222 14.60 -5.96 -14.84
C PRO A 222 15.87 -6.15 -14.01
N VAL A 223 16.91 -5.34 -14.30
CA VAL A 223 18.17 -5.36 -13.56
C VAL A 223 17.96 -4.90 -12.11
N LEU A 224 17.19 -3.84 -11.92
CA LEU A 224 16.87 -3.34 -10.58
C LEU A 224 16.03 -4.34 -9.77
N GLU A 225 15.07 -5.03 -10.41
CA GLU A 225 14.29 -6.09 -9.78
C GLU A 225 15.22 -7.26 -9.37
N ALA A 226 16.12 -7.71 -10.23
CA ALA A 226 17.08 -8.75 -9.92
C ALA A 226 18.01 -8.38 -8.76
N LEU A 227 18.56 -7.18 -8.77
CA LEU A 227 19.39 -6.66 -7.67
C LEU A 227 18.62 -6.56 -6.35
N ASN A 228 17.35 -6.18 -6.38
CA ASN A 228 16.53 -6.14 -5.16
C ASN A 228 16.26 -7.54 -4.60
N VAL A 229 16.12 -8.56 -5.44
CA VAL A 229 16.03 -9.96 -4.98
C VAL A 229 17.33 -10.35 -4.26
N LEU A 230 18.48 -10.13 -4.92
CA LEU A 230 19.80 -10.45 -4.32
C LEU A 230 20.04 -9.67 -3.04
N LYS A 231 19.72 -8.39 -3.00
CA LYS A 231 19.75 -7.59 -1.77
C LYS A 231 18.93 -8.23 -0.66
N THR A 232 17.73 -8.72 -0.96
CA THR A 232 16.86 -9.34 0.04
C THR A 232 17.45 -10.64 0.56
N ILE A 233 17.97 -11.50 -0.33
CA ILE A 233 18.64 -12.76 0.04
C ILE A 233 19.86 -12.48 0.90
N LEU A 234 20.72 -11.56 0.49
CA LEU A 234 21.93 -11.20 1.23
C LEU A 234 21.60 -10.51 2.56
N SER A 235 20.49 -9.77 2.66
CA SER A 235 20.05 -9.23 3.94
C SER A 235 19.69 -10.32 4.94
N VAL A 236 19.16 -11.47 4.49
CA VAL A 236 18.94 -12.64 5.36
C VAL A 236 20.28 -13.19 5.84
N ALA A 237 21.25 -13.35 4.92
CA ALA A 237 22.57 -13.89 5.24
C ALA A 237 23.35 -13.01 6.23
N VAL A 238 23.26 -11.69 6.09
CA VAL A 238 23.91 -10.73 7.02
C VAL A 238 23.36 -10.81 8.44
N HIS A 239 22.11 -11.26 8.64
CA HIS A 239 21.53 -11.45 9.98
C HIS A 239 21.79 -12.85 10.57
N MET A 240 22.50 -13.72 9.88
CA MET A 240 22.93 -15.02 10.42
C MET A 240 24.12 -14.84 11.37
N ARG A 241 24.05 -15.44 12.54
CA ARG A 241 25.18 -15.51 13.50
C ARG A 241 26.04 -16.72 13.20
N VAL A 242 27.33 -16.56 13.32
CA VAL A 242 28.30 -17.65 13.20
C VAL A 242 28.77 -18.03 14.60
N GLU A 243 28.50 -19.27 15.02
CA GLU A 243 28.97 -19.86 16.28
C GLU A 243 29.81 -21.10 15.93
N ASP A 244 31.11 -21.04 16.19
CA ASP A 244 32.12 -22.06 15.82
C ASP A 244 32.15 -22.38 14.31
N SER A 245 31.46 -23.38 13.86
CA SER A 245 31.33 -23.76 12.42
C SER A 245 29.87 -23.87 11.99
N THR A 246 28.95 -23.42 12.83
CA THR A 246 27.52 -23.44 12.57
C THR A 246 26.99 -22.02 12.44
N LEU A 247 25.99 -21.86 11.58
CA LEU A 247 25.23 -20.62 11.49
C LEU A 247 23.91 -20.77 12.22
N LYS A 248 23.48 -19.69 12.83
CA LYS A 248 22.22 -19.59 13.56
C LYS A 248 21.42 -18.41 13.04
N LEU A 249 20.17 -18.65 12.65
CA LEU A 249 19.21 -17.62 12.23
C LEU A 249 17.98 -17.70 13.11
N GLU A 250 17.67 -16.59 13.79
CA GLU A 250 16.48 -16.46 14.62
C GLU A 250 15.42 -15.61 13.93
N GLY A 251 14.14 -15.96 14.14
CA GLY A 251 13.06 -15.20 13.56
C GLY A 251 11.69 -15.76 13.90
N PHE A 252 10.67 -15.18 13.32
CA PHE A 252 9.28 -15.51 13.59
C PHE A 252 8.56 -16.02 12.36
N ILE A 253 7.74 -17.06 12.53
CA ILE A 253 6.89 -17.60 11.48
C ILE A 253 5.46 -17.87 11.99
N PRO A 254 4.45 -17.86 11.10
CA PRO A 254 3.10 -18.29 11.48
C PRO A 254 3.09 -19.78 11.86
N HIS A 255 2.48 -20.13 13.00
CA HIS A 255 2.42 -21.50 13.50
C HIS A 255 1.96 -22.53 12.45
N LYS A 256 0.99 -22.16 11.61
CA LYS A 256 0.48 -23.03 10.54
C LYS A 256 1.51 -23.36 9.46
N ARG A 257 2.54 -22.52 9.27
CA ARG A 257 3.57 -22.65 8.24
C ARG A 257 4.87 -23.32 8.73
N PHE A 258 4.98 -23.59 10.02
CA PHE A 258 6.17 -24.23 10.61
C PHE A 258 6.50 -25.58 9.96
N LYS A 259 5.48 -26.44 9.80
CA LYS A 259 5.66 -27.77 9.19
C LYS A 259 6.12 -27.69 7.73
N GLU A 260 5.65 -26.70 7.00
CA GLU A 260 6.05 -26.46 5.60
C GLU A 260 7.52 -26.06 5.51
N LEU A 261 7.96 -25.09 6.33
CA LEU A 261 9.36 -24.66 6.34
C LEU A 261 10.28 -25.79 6.78
N LYS A 262 9.91 -26.54 7.83
CA LYS A 262 10.66 -27.69 8.31
C LYS A 262 10.86 -28.75 7.22
N SER A 263 9.79 -29.12 6.51
CA SER A 263 9.86 -30.08 5.40
C SER A 263 10.72 -29.59 4.23
N LYS A 264 10.65 -28.29 3.88
CA LYS A 264 11.51 -27.71 2.85
C LYS A 264 12.98 -27.71 3.24
N LEU A 265 13.30 -27.43 4.52
CA LEU A 265 14.67 -27.46 5.04
C LEU A 265 15.22 -28.88 5.03
N GLU A 266 14.52 -29.85 5.59
CA GLU A 266 14.95 -31.25 5.66
C GLU A 266 15.22 -31.84 4.26
N LYS A 267 14.43 -31.41 3.25
CA LYS A 267 14.61 -31.87 1.87
C LYS A 267 15.85 -31.28 1.19
N ASN A 268 16.15 -29.99 1.41
CA ASN A 268 17.16 -29.26 0.64
C ASN A 268 18.49 -29.10 1.40
N VAL A 269 18.44 -29.08 2.73
CA VAL A 269 19.62 -28.98 3.62
C VAL A 269 19.45 -29.98 4.77
N PRO A 270 19.76 -31.28 4.56
CA PRO A 270 19.48 -32.34 5.55
C PRO A 270 20.17 -32.13 6.90
N GLN A 271 21.26 -31.36 6.92
CA GLN A 271 22.02 -31.05 8.16
C GLN A 271 21.43 -29.85 8.95
N ALA A 272 20.50 -29.09 8.35
CA ALA A 272 19.86 -27.99 9.02
C ALA A 272 18.82 -28.47 10.03
N LYS A 273 18.82 -27.86 11.22
CA LYS A 273 17.84 -28.11 12.27
C LYS A 273 17.01 -26.85 12.47
N ILE A 274 15.69 -27.02 12.58
CA ILE A 274 14.79 -25.94 12.96
C ILE A 274 13.98 -26.37 14.16
N TYR A 275 13.96 -25.54 15.20
CA TYR A 275 13.21 -25.81 16.41
C TYR A 275 12.54 -24.54 16.94
N PRO A 276 11.39 -24.65 17.60
CA PRO A 276 10.75 -23.54 18.26
C PRO A 276 11.59 -23.13 19.48
N VAL A 277 11.74 -21.82 19.66
CA VAL A 277 12.37 -21.24 20.85
C VAL A 277 11.26 -20.73 21.75
N GLU A 278 11.25 -21.17 23.00
CA GLU A 278 10.36 -20.66 24.06
C GLU A 278 11.13 -19.62 24.88
N ASP A 279 11.34 -18.44 24.31
CA ASP A 279 11.88 -17.31 25.03
C ASP A 279 10.72 -16.40 25.46
N THR A 280 10.58 -16.22 26.77
CA THR A 280 9.50 -15.42 27.38
C THR A 280 9.74 -13.92 27.30
N ASP A 281 10.98 -13.51 27.05
CA ASP A 281 11.38 -12.10 27.08
C ASP A 281 11.34 -11.43 25.70
N VAL A 282 11.12 -12.20 24.62
CA VAL A 282 11.10 -11.67 23.27
C VAL A 282 9.68 -11.31 22.82
N GLU A 283 9.51 -10.09 22.38
CA GLU A 283 8.22 -9.58 21.90
C GLU A 283 7.86 -10.19 20.54
N ILE A 284 6.80 -11.00 20.52
CA ILE A 284 6.34 -11.70 19.31
C ILE A 284 5.68 -10.70 18.35
N PRO A 285 6.18 -10.58 17.10
CA PRO A 285 5.61 -9.65 16.13
C PRO A 285 4.18 -10.03 15.73
N THR A 286 3.33 -9.03 15.60
CA THR A 286 1.91 -9.19 15.29
C THR A 286 1.63 -8.91 13.82
N LEU A 287 0.88 -9.83 13.17
CA LEU A 287 0.40 -9.68 11.80
C LEU A 287 -0.98 -9.03 11.77
N LEU A 288 -1.05 -7.75 11.45
CA LEU A 288 -2.32 -7.06 11.23
C LEU A 288 -2.99 -7.56 9.94
N LYS A 289 -4.29 -7.87 10.02
CA LYS A 289 -5.07 -8.42 8.91
C LYS A 289 -6.26 -7.53 8.57
N GLY A 290 -6.62 -7.50 7.29
CA GLY A 290 -7.83 -6.80 6.84
C GLY A 290 -7.53 -5.58 5.97
N PRO A 291 -8.60 -4.97 5.43
CA PRO A 291 -8.49 -3.86 4.48
C PRO A 291 -7.96 -2.58 5.13
N PHE A 292 -8.20 -2.37 6.42
CA PHE A 292 -7.84 -1.16 7.16
C PHE A 292 -6.56 -1.31 8.00
N LYS A 293 -5.77 -2.39 7.78
CA LYS A 293 -4.53 -2.65 8.53
C LYS A 293 -3.53 -1.48 8.49
N ASP A 294 -3.40 -0.81 7.33
CA ASP A 294 -2.47 0.30 7.15
C ASP A 294 -2.92 1.54 7.99
N ILE A 295 -4.22 1.71 8.20
CA ILE A 295 -4.78 2.76 9.07
C ILE A 295 -4.61 2.36 10.54
N MET A 296 -4.89 1.09 10.87
CA MET A 296 -4.71 0.58 12.23
C MET A 296 -3.25 0.70 12.69
N SER A 297 -2.28 0.44 11.80
CA SER A 297 -0.86 0.57 12.11
C SER A 297 -0.42 1.99 12.45
N MET A 298 -1.21 3.02 12.11
CA MET A 298 -0.94 4.41 12.53
C MET A 298 -1.19 4.63 14.03
N ALA A 299 -2.07 3.83 14.65
CA ALA A 299 -2.28 3.83 16.09
C ALA A 299 -1.21 3.02 16.84
N GLY A 300 -0.52 2.13 16.14
CA GLY A 300 0.47 1.20 16.68
C GLY A 300 0.16 -0.24 16.33
N VAL A 301 0.95 -1.16 16.87
CA VAL A 301 0.78 -2.60 16.70
C VAL A 301 0.52 -3.21 18.09
N PRO A 302 -0.46 -4.11 18.26
CA PRO A 302 -0.73 -4.71 19.55
C PRO A 302 0.46 -5.57 20.01
N SER A 303 0.84 -5.45 21.27
CA SER A 303 1.83 -6.30 21.92
C SER A 303 1.28 -7.72 22.14
N HIS A 304 2.12 -8.66 22.55
CA HIS A 304 1.70 -10.06 22.76
C HIS A 304 0.58 -10.21 23.81
N HIS A 305 0.57 -9.36 24.82
CA HIS A 305 -0.42 -9.40 25.91
C HIS A 305 -1.72 -8.66 25.55
N GLU A 306 -1.67 -7.76 24.57
CA GLU A 306 -2.84 -7.01 24.14
C GLU A 306 -3.78 -7.82 23.23
N VAL A 307 -5.06 -7.53 23.31
CA VAL A 307 -6.04 -8.03 22.35
C VAL A 307 -5.91 -7.24 21.05
N ASP A 308 -5.84 -7.95 19.92
CA ASP A 308 -5.83 -7.32 18.59
C ASP A 308 -7.15 -6.63 18.28
N PRO A 309 -7.20 -5.28 18.20
CA PRO A 309 -8.42 -4.55 17.89
C PRO A 309 -8.80 -4.57 16.40
N THR A 310 -7.91 -5.04 15.52
CA THR A 310 -8.08 -4.98 14.06
C THR A 310 -9.38 -5.61 13.55
N PRO A 311 -9.85 -6.77 14.05
CA PRO A 311 -11.13 -7.35 13.60
C PRO A 311 -12.33 -6.44 13.85
N ILE A 312 -12.40 -5.82 15.04
CA ILE A 312 -13.48 -4.89 15.38
C ILE A 312 -13.35 -3.61 14.60
N PHE A 313 -12.16 -3.05 14.49
CA PHE A 313 -11.87 -1.85 13.70
C PHE A 313 -12.30 -2.00 12.23
N ASN A 314 -12.06 -3.16 11.63
CA ASN A 314 -12.46 -3.44 10.25
C ASN A 314 -13.98 -3.40 10.01
N ILE A 315 -14.80 -3.54 11.08
CA ILE A 315 -16.26 -3.50 11.02
C ILE A 315 -16.78 -2.12 11.44
N THR A 316 -16.31 -1.62 12.59
CA THR A 316 -16.86 -0.40 13.21
C THR A 316 -16.44 0.87 12.50
N PHE A 317 -15.23 0.89 11.94
CA PHE A 317 -14.73 2.06 11.20
C PHE A 317 -15.57 2.39 9.96
N PRO A 318 -15.81 1.45 9.01
CA PRO A 318 -16.67 1.73 7.87
C PRO A 318 -18.15 1.89 8.26
N LEU A 319 -18.59 1.27 9.36
CA LEU A 319 -19.95 1.44 9.88
C LEU A 319 -20.19 2.86 10.34
N PHE A 320 -19.30 3.43 11.14
CA PHE A 320 -19.43 4.83 11.59
C PHE A 320 -19.28 5.82 10.43
N PHE A 321 -18.35 5.54 9.52
CA PHE A 321 -18.23 6.34 8.29
C PHE A 321 -19.53 6.36 7.49
N GLY A 322 -20.10 5.19 7.23
CA GLY A 322 -21.34 5.06 6.44
C GLY A 322 -22.54 5.70 7.13
N LEU A 323 -22.60 5.65 8.48
CA LEU A 323 -23.66 6.32 9.24
C LEU A 323 -23.58 7.86 9.14
N MET A 324 -22.36 8.42 9.18
CA MET A 324 -22.14 9.86 9.02
C MET A 324 -22.34 10.35 7.58
N PHE A 325 -22.02 9.51 6.60
CA PHE A 325 -22.07 9.81 5.17
C PHE A 325 -23.09 8.93 4.45
N GLY A 326 -24.31 8.90 4.99
CA GLY A 326 -25.37 7.99 4.60
C GLY A 326 -26.17 8.45 3.39
N ASP A 327 -25.63 8.42 2.17
CA ASP A 327 -26.31 8.70 0.91
C ASP A 327 -25.98 7.63 -0.14
N LEU A 328 -27.02 7.10 -0.81
CA LEU A 328 -26.89 6.03 -1.80
C LEU A 328 -26.08 6.50 -3.03
N GLY A 329 -26.35 7.70 -3.53
CA GLY A 329 -25.69 8.25 -4.73
C GLY A 329 -24.24 8.60 -4.47
N HIS A 330 -23.95 9.30 -3.38
CA HIS A 330 -22.59 9.65 -2.96
C HIS A 330 -21.76 8.40 -2.65
N GLY A 331 -22.36 7.43 -1.94
CA GLY A 331 -21.74 6.13 -1.67
C GLY A 331 -21.38 5.37 -2.95
N ALA A 332 -22.27 5.37 -3.96
CA ALA A 332 -22.02 4.76 -5.25
C ALA A 332 -20.85 5.42 -6.00
N VAL A 333 -20.78 6.76 -5.98
CA VAL A 333 -19.66 7.51 -6.59
C VAL A 333 -18.35 7.16 -5.88
N LEU A 334 -18.35 7.10 -4.55
CA LEU A 334 -17.16 6.75 -3.77
C LEU A 334 -16.72 5.30 -4.03
N ALA A 335 -17.67 4.36 -4.10
CA ALA A 335 -17.39 2.96 -4.41
C ALA A 335 -16.82 2.82 -5.84
N LEU A 336 -17.41 3.52 -6.82
CA LEU A 336 -16.92 3.53 -8.19
C LEU A 336 -15.50 4.10 -8.27
N ALA A 337 -15.23 5.22 -7.61
CA ALA A 337 -13.88 5.78 -7.51
C ALA A 337 -12.88 4.77 -6.92
N GLY A 338 -13.28 4.01 -5.89
CA GLY A 338 -12.50 2.92 -5.32
C GLY A 338 -12.18 1.81 -6.32
N VAL A 339 -13.17 1.35 -7.09
CA VAL A 339 -12.99 0.35 -8.16
C VAL A 339 -12.05 0.85 -9.25
N LEU A 340 -12.24 2.10 -9.71
CA LEU A 340 -11.39 2.71 -10.73
C LEU A 340 -9.95 2.83 -10.25
N LEU A 341 -9.75 3.31 -9.01
CA LEU A 341 -8.42 3.43 -8.41
C LEU A 341 -7.74 2.06 -8.27
N ARG A 342 -8.50 1.01 -7.89
CA ARG A 342 -7.99 -0.36 -7.81
C ARG A 342 -7.59 -0.92 -9.18
N LYS A 343 -8.42 -0.70 -10.22
CA LYS A 343 -8.24 -1.29 -11.55
C LYS A 343 -7.13 -0.61 -12.34
N PHE A 344 -7.07 0.73 -12.31
CA PHE A 344 -6.17 1.51 -13.17
C PHE A 344 -4.87 1.92 -12.50
N SER A 345 -4.70 1.72 -11.19
CA SER A 345 -3.47 2.13 -10.53
C SER A 345 -2.36 1.08 -10.62
N PRO A 346 -1.14 1.46 -11.04
CA PRO A 346 0.03 0.58 -11.06
C PRO A 346 0.61 0.31 -9.66
N SER A 347 0.39 1.23 -8.70
CA SER A 347 0.96 1.17 -7.35
C SER A 347 0.13 0.29 -6.42
N ALA A 348 0.79 -0.63 -5.69
CA ALA A 348 0.16 -1.48 -4.67
C ALA A 348 -0.51 -0.65 -3.56
N SER A 349 0.13 0.45 -3.14
CA SER A 349 -0.43 1.36 -2.13
C SER A 349 -1.74 2.00 -2.62
N LYS A 350 -1.79 2.53 -3.84
CA LYS A 350 -3.01 3.11 -4.40
C LYS A 350 -4.12 2.08 -4.57
N ARG A 351 -3.79 0.81 -4.90
CA ARG A 351 -4.78 -0.27 -4.96
C ARG A 351 -5.37 -0.59 -3.60
N ARG A 352 -4.56 -0.52 -2.51
CA ARG A 352 -5.07 -0.68 -1.13
C ARG A 352 -6.04 0.44 -0.77
N TRP A 353 -5.70 1.70 -1.06
CA TRP A 353 -6.62 2.83 -0.88
C TRP A 353 -7.90 2.68 -1.71
N GLY A 354 -7.82 2.14 -2.93
CA GLY A 354 -9.00 1.80 -3.73
C GLY A 354 -9.94 0.79 -3.05
N ASN A 355 -9.38 -0.23 -2.36
CA ASN A 355 -10.18 -1.16 -1.58
C ASN A 355 -10.87 -0.48 -0.38
N ILE A 356 -10.16 0.40 0.32
CA ILE A 356 -10.70 1.17 1.44
C ILE A 356 -11.89 2.02 0.97
N LEU A 357 -11.70 2.83 -0.08
CA LEU A 357 -12.76 3.68 -0.65
C LEU A 357 -13.97 2.86 -1.11
N PHE A 358 -13.74 1.70 -1.72
CA PHE A 358 -14.82 0.81 -2.13
C PHE A 358 -15.66 0.35 -0.94
N ILE A 359 -15.01 -0.12 0.13
CA ILE A 359 -15.71 -0.58 1.34
C ILE A 359 -16.48 0.57 2.01
N LEU A 360 -15.86 1.74 2.16
CA LEU A 360 -16.50 2.92 2.72
C LEU A 360 -17.72 3.33 1.89
N GLY A 361 -17.61 3.32 0.56
CA GLY A 361 -18.72 3.60 -0.34
C GLY A 361 -19.87 2.59 -0.21
N VAL A 362 -19.58 1.30 -0.06
CA VAL A 362 -20.62 0.26 0.15
C VAL A 362 -21.36 0.48 1.47
N TYR A 363 -20.67 0.80 2.57
CA TYR A 363 -21.32 1.11 3.83
C TYR A 363 -22.16 2.41 3.76
N SER A 364 -21.67 3.43 3.06
CA SER A 364 -22.42 4.66 2.78
C SER A 364 -23.70 4.36 1.98
N MET A 365 -23.62 3.52 0.95
CA MET A 365 -24.80 3.09 0.19
C MET A 365 -25.81 2.36 1.09
N PHE A 366 -25.33 1.47 1.97
CA PHE A 366 -26.20 0.74 2.90
C PHE A 366 -26.95 1.70 3.83
N PHE A 367 -26.26 2.66 4.45
CA PHE A 367 -26.92 3.65 5.31
C PHE A 367 -27.77 4.63 4.50
N GLY A 368 -27.38 4.96 3.27
CA GLY A 368 -28.19 5.75 2.35
C GLY A 368 -29.52 5.08 1.99
N LEU A 369 -29.54 3.76 1.83
CA LEU A 369 -30.78 2.99 1.71
C LEU A 369 -31.63 3.05 2.98
N LEU A 370 -31.03 2.98 4.17
CA LEU A 370 -31.77 3.11 5.44
C LEU A 370 -32.30 4.53 5.63
N ALA A 371 -31.57 5.55 5.18
CA ALA A 371 -31.97 6.95 5.20
C ALA A 371 -33.00 7.29 4.10
N GLY A 372 -33.07 6.47 3.04
CA GLY A 372 -33.98 6.67 1.92
C GLY A 372 -33.61 7.83 1.01
N GLU A 373 -32.31 8.15 0.91
CA GLU A 373 -31.78 9.30 0.17
C GLU A 373 -30.79 8.88 -0.93
N MET A 374 -30.90 9.55 -2.08
CA MET A 374 -29.99 9.43 -3.21
C MET A 374 -29.67 10.83 -3.75
N PHE A 375 -28.44 11.30 -3.60
CA PHE A 375 -28.03 12.67 -3.86
C PHE A 375 -28.92 13.69 -3.13
N GLY A 376 -29.27 13.40 -1.86
CA GLY A 376 -30.17 14.22 -1.06
C GLY A 376 -31.62 14.31 -1.57
N THR A 377 -32.02 13.45 -2.49
CA THR A 377 -33.40 13.33 -2.96
C THR A 377 -34.04 12.07 -2.38
N PRO A 378 -35.31 12.13 -1.92
CA PRO A 378 -35.96 10.97 -1.32
C PRO A 378 -36.27 9.89 -2.36
N LEU A 379 -36.05 8.62 -1.99
CA LEU A 379 -36.24 7.45 -2.86
C LEU A 379 -37.73 7.00 -2.98
N GLY A 380 -38.67 7.71 -2.34
CA GLY A 380 -40.11 7.46 -2.50
C GLY A 380 -40.69 6.33 -1.62
N TYR A 381 -39.95 5.82 -0.63
CA TYR A 381 -40.45 4.93 0.43
C TYR A 381 -40.25 5.56 1.81
N THR A 382 -40.89 5.01 2.83
CA THR A 382 -40.72 5.47 4.22
C THR A 382 -39.41 4.94 4.82
N PRO A 383 -38.39 5.80 4.96
CA PRO A 383 -37.09 5.38 5.45
C PRO A 383 -37.10 5.12 6.95
N ILE A 384 -36.17 4.26 7.41
CA ILE A 384 -35.98 3.94 8.83
C ILE A 384 -35.23 5.05 9.54
N LEU A 385 -34.18 5.56 8.90
CA LEU A 385 -33.31 6.62 9.41
C LEU A 385 -33.65 7.94 8.71
N THR A 386 -34.70 8.63 9.15
CA THR A 386 -35.04 9.97 8.63
C THR A 386 -35.32 10.91 9.78
N ILE A 387 -35.01 12.19 9.56
CA ILE A 387 -35.34 13.28 10.50
C ILE A 387 -36.63 14.03 10.11
N PHE A 388 -37.20 13.73 8.92
CA PHE A 388 -38.38 14.40 8.43
C PHE A 388 -39.67 13.61 8.71
N LYS A 389 -40.73 14.33 9.05
CA LYS A 389 -42.06 13.79 9.19
C LYS A 389 -42.73 13.64 7.83
N ASP A 390 -42.79 14.74 7.07
CA ASP A 390 -43.27 14.83 5.69
C ASP A 390 -42.28 15.69 4.94
N HIS A 391 -41.58 15.22 3.97
CA HIS A 391 -40.53 15.80 3.12
C HIS A 391 -39.89 17.16 3.50
N HIS A 392 -40.50 17.99 4.35
CA HIS A 392 -40.02 19.33 4.74
C HIS A 392 -40.06 19.61 6.25
N ASP A 393 -40.90 18.90 7.01
CA ASP A 393 -41.04 19.16 8.46
C ASP A 393 -40.11 18.28 9.28
N ILE A 394 -39.26 18.92 10.12
CA ILE A 394 -38.32 18.25 11.02
C ILE A 394 -39.09 17.63 12.18
N ASP A 395 -38.96 16.34 12.41
CA ASP A 395 -39.53 15.63 13.54
C ASP A 395 -38.52 15.50 14.70
N ALA A 396 -38.76 16.24 15.78
CA ALA A 396 -37.92 16.18 16.96
C ALA A 396 -37.84 14.77 17.57
N GLY A 397 -38.91 13.98 17.46
CA GLY A 397 -38.92 12.60 17.95
C GLY A 397 -37.97 11.71 17.17
N LYS A 398 -37.91 11.86 15.84
CA LYS A 398 -36.98 11.11 14.99
C LYS A 398 -35.53 11.52 15.24
N ILE A 399 -35.27 12.82 15.47
CA ILE A 399 -33.92 13.28 15.86
C ILE A 399 -33.49 12.64 17.17
N MET A 400 -34.38 12.62 18.20
CA MET A 400 -34.08 11.97 19.47
C MET A 400 -33.87 10.46 19.33
N MET A 401 -34.63 9.78 18.47
CA MET A 401 -34.42 8.38 18.15
C MET A 401 -33.04 8.13 17.50
N LEU A 402 -32.65 8.95 16.53
CA LEU A 402 -31.36 8.84 15.87
C LEU A 402 -30.22 9.11 16.84
N LEU A 403 -30.36 10.13 17.71
CA LEU A 403 -29.41 10.40 18.79
C LEU A 403 -29.25 9.19 19.70
N GLY A 404 -30.38 8.62 20.14
CA GLY A 404 -30.39 7.41 20.96
C GLY A 404 -29.68 6.22 20.30
N LEU A 405 -29.86 6.03 18.99
CA LEU A 405 -29.20 4.98 18.22
C LEU A 405 -27.67 5.22 18.16
N CYS A 406 -27.23 6.46 17.92
CA CYS A 406 -25.82 6.82 17.91
C CYS A 406 -25.17 6.65 19.29
N MET A 407 -25.88 7.06 20.34
CA MET A 407 -25.42 6.86 21.72
C MET A 407 -25.32 5.37 22.07
N LEU A 408 -26.32 4.56 21.67
CA LEU A 408 -26.30 3.10 21.87
C LEU A 408 -25.09 2.46 21.17
N ALA A 409 -24.80 2.86 19.91
CA ALA A 409 -23.61 2.40 19.21
C ALA A 409 -22.33 2.76 19.97
N GLY A 410 -22.27 3.96 20.56
CA GLY A 410 -21.17 4.41 21.41
C GLY A 410 -21.04 3.57 22.69
N ILE A 411 -22.15 3.30 23.38
CA ILE A 411 -22.18 2.50 24.58
C ILE A 411 -21.64 1.09 24.30
N ILE A 412 -22.09 0.46 23.22
CA ILE A 412 -21.61 -0.87 22.82
C ILE A 412 -20.12 -0.82 22.51
N HIS A 413 -19.65 0.18 21.74
CA HIS A 413 -18.26 0.30 21.33
C HIS A 413 -17.33 0.52 22.52
N ILE A 414 -17.67 1.43 23.43
CA ILE A 414 -16.91 1.68 24.67
C ILE A 414 -16.90 0.45 25.57
N SER A 415 -18.04 -0.25 25.71
CA SER A 415 -18.12 -1.47 26.52
C SER A 415 -17.18 -2.57 25.99
N ILE A 416 -17.07 -2.73 24.67
CA ILE A 416 -16.11 -3.65 24.05
C ILE A 416 -14.67 -3.23 24.41
N GLY A 417 -14.36 -1.92 24.41
CA GLY A 417 -13.05 -1.40 24.83
C GLY A 417 -12.69 -1.80 26.27
N TYR A 418 -13.64 -1.65 27.21
CA TYR A 418 -13.43 -2.08 28.59
C TYR A 418 -13.33 -3.60 28.75
N ILE A 419 -14.09 -4.37 27.97
CA ILE A 419 -13.93 -5.84 27.94
C ILE A 419 -12.52 -6.20 27.49
N PHE A 420 -11.97 -5.54 26.47
CA PHE A 420 -10.59 -5.78 26.04
C PHE A 420 -9.56 -5.37 27.12
N LYS A 421 -9.79 -4.26 27.83
CA LYS A 421 -8.95 -3.88 28.99
C LYS A 421 -8.93 -4.96 30.08
N ILE A 422 -10.10 -5.50 30.42
CA ILE A 422 -10.22 -6.57 31.39
C ILE A 422 -9.47 -7.82 30.93
N ILE A 423 -9.59 -8.20 29.65
CA ILE A 423 -8.87 -9.36 29.09
C ILE A 423 -7.36 -9.14 29.12
N ASN A 424 -6.88 -7.95 28.78
CA ASN A 424 -5.46 -7.63 28.81
C ASN A 424 -4.90 -7.75 30.23
N LEU A 425 -5.53 -7.13 31.22
CA LEU A 425 -5.14 -7.23 32.65
C LEU A 425 -5.12 -8.66 33.17
N LEU A 426 -6.09 -9.48 32.73
CA LEU A 426 -6.12 -10.90 33.12
C LEU A 426 -4.95 -11.69 32.52
N LYS A 427 -4.51 -11.34 31.29
CA LYS A 427 -3.34 -11.94 30.64
C LYS A 427 -2.03 -11.49 31.28
N GLU A 428 -1.94 -10.22 31.68
CA GLU A 428 -0.79 -9.65 32.39
C GLU A 428 -0.67 -10.14 33.85
N GLY A 429 -1.68 -10.85 34.34
CA GLY A 429 -1.70 -11.38 35.70
C GLY A 429 -2.23 -10.42 36.76
N GLU A 430 -2.63 -9.21 36.39
CA GLU A 430 -3.19 -8.18 37.28
C GLU A 430 -4.67 -8.42 37.59
N LYS A 431 -4.98 -9.62 38.07
CA LYS A 431 -6.37 -10.07 38.35
C LYS A 431 -7.09 -9.20 39.37
N GLY A 432 -6.36 -8.66 40.35
CA GLY A 432 -6.92 -7.82 41.40
C GLY A 432 -7.53 -6.54 40.82
N GLU A 433 -6.83 -5.87 39.94
CA GLU A 433 -7.29 -4.64 39.29
C GLU A 433 -8.46 -4.90 38.32
N ALA A 434 -8.34 -5.97 37.53
CA ALA A 434 -9.41 -6.38 36.64
C ALA A 434 -10.73 -6.63 37.36
N ILE A 435 -10.71 -7.39 38.47
CA ILE A 435 -11.92 -7.84 39.19
C ILE A 435 -12.48 -6.75 40.12
N LEU A 436 -11.64 -6.00 40.81
CA LEU A 436 -12.07 -5.06 41.84
C LEU A 436 -12.31 -3.64 41.31
N PHE A 437 -11.79 -3.29 40.12
CA PHE A 437 -11.97 -1.94 39.56
C PHE A 437 -12.66 -1.98 38.19
N PHE A 438 -12.12 -2.63 37.17
CA PHE A 438 -12.63 -2.53 35.79
C PHE A 438 -13.94 -3.29 35.55
N ILE A 439 -14.16 -4.47 36.17
CA ILE A 439 -15.46 -5.17 36.07
C ILE A 439 -16.56 -4.37 36.75
N PRO A 440 -16.41 -3.89 38.00
CA PRO A 440 -17.42 -3.02 38.63
C PRO A 440 -17.65 -1.73 37.86
N LEU A 441 -16.60 -1.12 37.24
CA LEU A 441 -16.72 0.10 36.41
C LEU A 441 -17.60 -0.16 35.17
N LEU A 442 -17.40 -1.30 34.47
CA LEU A 442 -18.23 -1.67 33.34
C LEU A 442 -19.71 -1.90 33.75
N ILE A 443 -19.94 -2.58 34.86
CA ILE A 443 -21.29 -2.78 35.39
C ILE A 443 -21.92 -1.44 35.80
N PHE A 444 -21.17 -0.58 36.48
CA PHE A 444 -21.57 0.79 36.83
C PHE A 444 -22.03 1.56 35.58
N TYR A 445 -21.24 1.50 34.49
CA TYR A 445 -21.54 2.18 33.24
C TYR A 445 -22.85 1.67 32.60
N LEU A 446 -23.03 0.36 32.50
CA LEU A 446 -24.24 -0.23 31.91
C LEU A 446 -25.47 0.05 32.78
N CYS A 447 -25.36 -0.05 34.11
CA CYS A 447 -26.43 0.31 35.03
C CYS A 447 -26.73 1.82 34.97
N GLY A 448 -25.74 2.67 34.79
CA GLY A 448 -25.92 4.11 34.56
C GLY A 448 -26.77 4.41 33.33
N VAL A 449 -26.55 3.69 32.24
CA VAL A 449 -27.36 3.80 31.01
C VAL A 449 -28.83 3.36 31.30
N VAL A 450 -29.04 2.26 32.03
CA VAL A 450 -30.38 1.79 32.41
C VAL A 450 -31.06 2.81 33.32
N LEU A 451 -30.32 3.40 34.28
CA LEU A 451 -30.84 4.42 35.18
C LEU A 451 -31.32 5.66 34.42
N VAL A 452 -30.48 6.20 33.52
CA VAL A 452 -30.83 7.35 32.66
C VAL A 452 -32.02 7.02 31.77
N GLY A 453 -32.03 5.85 31.13
CA GLY A 453 -33.12 5.40 30.25
C GLY A 453 -34.42 5.08 30.98
N SER A 454 -34.45 4.96 32.33
CA SER A 454 -35.63 4.81 33.13
C SER A 454 -36.28 6.15 33.57
N THR A 455 -35.59 7.30 33.29
CA THR A 455 -36.11 8.63 33.57
C THR A 455 -36.89 9.20 32.38
N GLU A 456 -37.71 10.21 32.62
CA GLU A 456 -38.41 10.94 31.55
C GLU A 456 -37.42 11.60 30.54
N TYR A 457 -36.27 12.05 31.02
CA TYR A 457 -35.20 12.61 30.18
C TYR A 457 -34.58 11.57 29.23
N GLY A 458 -34.51 10.31 29.62
CA GLY A 458 -34.04 9.18 28.81
C GLY A 458 -35.11 8.53 27.93
N GLY A 459 -36.31 9.15 27.84
CA GLY A 459 -37.44 8.66 27.02
C GLY A 459 -38.19 7.49 27.62
N ALA A 460 -38.01 7.21 28.92
CA ALA A 460 -38.69 6.12 29.67
C ALA A 460 -38.62 4.74 28.95
N VAL A 461 -37.46 4.45 28.35
CA VAL A 461 -37.21 3.19 27.61
C VAL A 461 -37.27 1.99 28.55
N PHE A 462 -36.84 2.15 29.78
CA PHE A 462 -36.86 1.10 30.82
C PHE A 462 -37.89 1.40 31.90
N SER A 463 -38.40 0.36 32.55
CA SER A 463 -39.33 0.55 33.64
C SER A 463 -38.69 1.22 34.86
N PRO A 464 -39.44 2.02 35.64
CA PRO A 464 -38.94 2.66 36.86
C PRO A 464 -38.38 1.67 37.90
N GLU A 465 -38.90 0.43 37.91
CA GLU A 465 -38.38 -0.63 38.79
C GLU A 465 -36.97 -1.06 38.41
N MET A 466 -36.70 -1.18 37.11
CA MET A 466 -35.33 -1.46 36.61
C MET A 466 -34.36 -0.33 36.99
N GLY A 467 -34.80 0.93 36.95
CA GLY A 467 -34.03 2.07 37.41
C GLY A 467 -33.65 2.00 38.90
N LYS A 468 -34.56 1.57 39.75
CA LYS A 468 -34.26 1.37 41.18
C LYS A 468 -33.23 0.26 41.42
N ILE A 469 -33.36 -0.86 40.70
CA ILE A 469 -32.39 -1.96 40.77
C ILE A 469 -31.03 -1.51 40.29
N ALA A 470 -30.98 -0.81 39.16
CA ALA A 470 -29.74 -0.25 38.61
C ALA A 470 -29.03 0.70 39.58
N ASN A 471 -29.79 1.58 40.26
CA ASN A 471 -29.25 2.48 41.26
C ASN A 471 -28.59 1.73 42.44
N ASN A 472 -29.23 0.68 42.94
CA ASN A 472 -28.65 -0.14 44.02
C ASN A 472 -27.34 -0.84 43.59
N ILE A 473 -27.28 -1.32 42.34
CA ILE A 473 -26.09 -1.94 41.79
C ILE A 473 -24.97 -0.88 41.61
N ILE A 474 -25.30 0.34 41.16
CA ILE A 474 -24.39 1.45 41.06
C ILE A 474 -23.73 1.75 42.41
N ILE A 475 -24.52 1.83 43.47
CA ILE A 475 -24.00 2.07 44.82
C ILE A 475 -23.07 0.95 45.26
N ALA A 476 -23.43 -0.30 45.03
CA ALA A 476 -22.60 -1.46 45.37
C ALA A 476 -21.27 -1.44 44.58
N CYS A 477 -21.30 -1.20 43.29
CA CYS A 477 -20.08 -1.08 42.44
C CYS A 477 -19.20 0.05 42.89
N THR A 478 -19.76 1.20 43.23
CA THR A 478 -19.01 2.36 43.74
C THR A 478 -18.26 2.01 45.02
N LEU A 479 -18.95 1.33 45.98
CA LEU A 479 -18.32 0.89 47.23
C LEU A 479 -17.20 -0.12 46.97
N ILE A 480 -17.39 -1.08 46.06
CA ILE A 480 -16.34 -2.06 45.70
C ILE A 480 -15.11 -1.32 45.15
N MET A 481 -15.29 -0.39 44.21
CA MET A 481 -14.18 0.35 43.61
C MET A 481 -13.43 1.23 44.62
N LEU A 482 -14.14 1.91 45.52
CA LEU A 482 -13.52 2.73 46.56
C LEU A 482 -12.66 1.91 47.53
N PHE A 483 -13.12 0.71 47.91
CA PHE A 483 -12.42 -0.16 48.86
C PHE A 483 -11.46 -1.17 48.18
N SER A 484 -11.27 -1.13 46.85
CA SER A 484 -10.39 -2.05 46.13
C SER A 484 -8.94 -2.04 46.62
N ARG A 485 -8.45 -0.87 47.04
CA ARG A 485 -7.07 -0.67 47.58
C ARG A 485 -7.10 0.12 48.88
N PRO A 486 -7.32 -0.50 50.05
CA PRO A 486 -7.66 0.20 51.31
C PRO A 486 -6.58 1.18 51.79
N LYS A 487 -5.31 0.99 51.41
CA LYS A 487 -4.19 1.89 51.77
C LYS A 487 -4.10 3.17 50.92
N LYS A 488 -4.92 3.30 49.85
CA LYS A 488 -4.87 4.42 48.88
C LYS A 488 -6.27 4.97 48.58
N LEU A 489 -7.10 5.14 49.59
CA LEU A 489 -8.50 5.58 49.44
C LEU A 489 -8.64 6.88 48.64
N SER A 490 -7.78 7.86 48.87
CA SER A 490 -7.80 9.13 48.14
C SER A 490 -7.45 8.95 46.63
N HIS A 491 -6.57 8.03 46.34
CA HIS A 491 -6.20 7.69 44.97
C HIS A 491 -7.34 6.97 44.25
N ASN A 492 -7.96 6.00 44.89
CA ASN A 492 -9.12 5.28 44.35
C ASN A 492 -10.32 6.21 44.08
N LEU A 493 -10.54 7.19 44.97
CA LEU A 493 -11.60 8.19 44.81
C LEU A 493 -11.32 9.08 43.59
N LEU A 494 -10.10 9.53 43.42
CA LEU A 494 -9.69 10.36 42.28
C LEU A 494 -9.81 9.57 40.96
N GLU A 495 -9.29 8.34 40.93
CA GLU A 495 -9.35 7.45 39.78
C GLU A 495 -10.80 7.13 39.38
N PHE A 496 -11.67 6.84 40.35
CA PHE A 496 -13.10 6.65 40.12
C PHE A 496 -13.73 7.89 39.48
N PHE A 497 -13.48 9.09 40.04
CA PHE A 497 -14.07 10.34 39.54
C PHE A 497 -13.63 10.64 38.10
N ILE A 498 -12.33 10.45 37.79
CA ILE A 498 -11.78 10.63 36.44
C ILE A 498 -12.43 9.61 35.49
N SER A 499 -12.53 8.35 35.88
CA SER A 499 -13.12 7.31 35.04
C SER A 499 -14.61 7.56 34.71
N VAL A 500 -15.39 8.06 35.67
CA VAL A 500 -16.81 8.41 35.45
C VAL A 500 -16.95 9.60 34.52
N LEU A 501 -16.12 10.64 34.69
CA LEU A 501 -16.10 11.81 33.79
C LEU A 501 -15.70 11.40 32.37
N GLU A 502 -14.66 10.57 32.25
CA GLU A 502 -14.18 10.08 30.96
C GLU A 502 -15.23 9.23 30.24
N LEU A 503 -15.90 8.33 30.94
CA LEU A 503 -17.01 7.52 30.40
C LEU A 503 -18.12 8.40 29.86
N SER A 504 -18.55 9.39 30.64
CA SER A 504 -19.61 10.33 30.24
C SER A 504 -19.20 11.13 29.00
N ALA A 505 -18.01 11.73 29.01
CA ALA A 505 -17.49 12.52 27.91
C ALA A 505 -17.34 11.71 26.61
N ASN A 506 -16.80 10.49 26.72
CA ASN A 506 -16.63 9.61 25.58
C ASN A 506 -17.97 9.16 25.00
N THR A 507 -18.97 8.87 25.85
CA THR A 507 -20.29 8.50 25.39
C THR A 507 -20.95 9.65 24.60
N VAL A 508 -20.91 10.88 25.13
CA VAL A 508 -21.47 12.05 24.45
C VAL A 508 -20.75 12.32 23.11
N SER A 509 -19.47 11.96 22.99
CA SER A 509 -18.71 12.12 21.74
C SER A 509 -19.33 11.37 20.54
N TYR A 510 -20.13 10.32 20.76
CA TYR A 510 -20.83 9.60 19.69
C TYR A 510 -22.05 10.35 19.13
N ALA A 511 -22.53 11.40 19.80
CA ALA A 511 -23.54 12.30 19.23
C ALA A 511 -23.07 12.93 17.91
N ARG A 512 -21.77 13.00 17.68
CA ARG A 512 -21.14 13.48 16.45
C ARG A 512 -21.56 12.68 15.22
N LEU A 513 -21.84 11.39 15.37
CA LEU A 513 -22.35 10.55 14.27
C LEU A 513 -23.66 11.12 13.73
N MET A 514 -24.57 11.48 14.64
CA MET A 514 -25.85 12.10 14.28
C MET A 514 -25.65 13.52 13.71
N ILE A 515 -24.80 14.33 14.35
CA ILE A 515 -24.59 15.72 13.93
C ILE A 515 -24.08 15.76 12.48
N LEU A 516 -23.11 14.94 12.11
CA LEU A 516 -22.58 14.90 10.73
C LEU A 516 -23.61 14.35 9.74
N PHE A 517 -24.40 13.36 10.12
CA PHE A 517 -25.50 12.90 9.29
C PHE A 517 -26.54 14.01 9.05
N MET A 518 -26.88 14.81 10.07
CA MET A 518 -27.77 15.96 9.89
C MET A 518 -27.13 17.04 9.00
N VAL A 519 -25.85 17.34 9.18
CA VAL A 519 -25.12 18.30 8.35
C VAL A 519 -25.18 17.87 6.89
N HIS A 520 -24.98 16.59 6.61
CA HIS A 520 -25.12 16.02 5.25
C HIS A 520 -26.50 16.35 4.66
N ILE A 521 -27.56 16.02 5.38
CA ILE A 521 -28.96 16.28 4.91
C ILE A 521 -29.16 17.76 4.59
N PHE A 522 -28.76 18.68 5.50
CA PHE A 522 -28.94 20.12 5.28
C PHE A 522 -28.10 20.67 4.13
N LEU A 523 -26.87 20.20 3.97
CA LEU A 523 -26.04 20.59 2.82
C LEU A 523 -26.66 20.12 1.50
N MET A 524 -27.17 18.89 1.48
CA MET A 524 -27.83 18.37 0.27
C MET A 524 -29.11 19.10 -0.05
N GLN A 525 -29.93 19.47 0.94
CA GLN A 525 -31.07 20.34 0.73
C GLN A 525 -30.67 21.66 0.08
N THR A 526 -29.58 22.29 0.60
CA THR A 526 -29.08 23.56 0.05
C THR A 526 -28.61 23.41 -1.39
N VAL A 527 -27.87 22.35 -1.74
CA VAL A 527 -27.43 22.07 -3.11
C VAL A 527 -28.64 21.83 -4.04
N ASN A 528 -29.64 21.07 -3.56
CA ASN A 528 -30.81 20.72 -4.33
C ASN A 528 -31.78 21.90 -4.56
N MET A 529 -31.69 22.98 -3.77
CA MET A 529 -32.42 24.23 -4.09
C MET A 529 -32.07 24.80 -5.48
N ALA A 530 -30.87 24.49 -5.99
CA ALA A 530 -30.46 24.92 -7.33
C ALA A 530 -31.32 24.29 -8.46
N PHE A 531 -32.11 23.23 -8.21
CA PHE A 531 -33.08 22.71 -9.18
C PHE A 531 -34.14 23.75 -9.59
N SER A 532 -34.49 24.66 -8.68
CA SER A 532 -35.43 25.74 -8.98
C SER A 532 -34.90 26.76 -10.01
N MET A 533 -33.61 26.80 -10.26
CA MET A 533 -32.95 27.69 -11.24
C MET A 533 -32.94 27.11 -12.65
N GLY A 534 -33.56 25.94 -12.90
CA GLY A 534 -33.62 25.29 -14.20
C GLY A 534 -32.22 24.93 -14.73
N VAL A 535 -31.98 25.22 -16.00
CA VAL A 535 -30.71 24.87 -16.69
C VAL A 535 -29.47 25.50 -16.04
N LEU A 536 -29.59 26.70 -15.49
CA LEU A 536 -28.51 27.40 -14.80
C LEU A 536 -28.14 26.72 -13.45
N GLY A 537 -29.05 25.95 -12.87
CA GLY A 537 -28.82 25.20 -11.67
C GLY A 537 -27.95 23.92 -11.87
N ILE A 538 -27.89 23.36 -13.08
CA ILE A 538 -27.18 22.11 -13.37
C ILE A 538 -25.70 22.16 -13.00
N PRO A 539 -24.90 23.18 -13.39
CA PRO A 539 -23.50 23.28 -12.96
C PRO A 539 -23.37 23.39 -11.45
N ILE A 540 -24.28 24.09 -10.78
CA ILE A 540 -24.27 24.26 -9.30
C ILE A 540 -24.52 22.91 -8.64
N ILE A 541 -25.45 22.11 -9.13
CA ILE A 541 -25.76 20.78 -8.59
C ILE A 541 -24.55 19.85 -8.78
N ILE A 542 -23.92 19.84 -9.95
CA ILE A 542 -22.76 18.97 -10.21
C ILE A 542 -21.58 19.35 -9.32
N LEU A 543 -21.22 20.64 -9.30
CA LEU A 543 -20.11 21.15 -8.49
C LEU A 543 -20.41 21.04 -6.99
N GLY A 544 -21.66 21.30 -6.58
CA GLY A 544 -22.13 21.17 -5.22
C GLY A 544 -22.00 19.73 -4.72
N ASN A 545 -22.54 18.75 -5.47
CA ASN A 545 -22.39 17.34 -5.12
C ASN A 545 -20.93 16.90 -5.09
N ALA A 546 -20.09 17.32 -6.04
CA ALA A 546 -18.67 17.00 -6.05
C ALA A 546 -17.96 17.59 -4.80
N GLY A 547 -18.31 18.83 -4.44
CA GLY A 547 -17.78 19.50 -3.24
C GLY A 547 -18.23 18.81 -1.95
N VAL A 548 -19.50 18.45 -1.85
CA VAL A 548 -20.06 17.70 -0.72
C VAL A 548 -19.38 16.34 -0.57
N ILE A 549 -19.27 15.54 -1.64
CA ILE A 549 -18.57 14.25 -1.63
C ILE A 549 -17.14 14.41 -1.13
N ALA A 550 -16.39 15.38 -1.66
CA ALA A 550 -14.99 15.59 -1.30
C ALA A 550 -14.84 16.02 0.17
N MET A 551 -15.60 17.03 0.60
CA MET A 551 -15.48 17.61 1.94
C MET A 551 -16.00 16.65 3.02
N GLU A 552 -17.21 16.13 2.83
CA GLU A 552 -17.86 15.30 3.86
C GLU A 552 -17.21 13.91 3.99
N SER A 553 -16.76 13.28 2.88
CA SER A 553 -16.05 12.02 2.98
C SER A 553 -14.76 12.14 3.81
N ILE A 554 -14.04 13.26 3.66
CA ILE A 554 -12.85 13.53 4.49
C ILE A 554 -13.26 13.78 5.95
N MET A 555 -14.31 14.56 6.20
CA MET A 555 -14.79 14.84 7.56
C MET A 555 -15.28 13.57 8.25
N ALA A 556 -16.09 12.76 7.58
CA ALA A 556 -16.58 11.48 8.11
C ALA A 556 -15.41 10.50 8.40
N TYR A 557 -14.41 10.45 7.50
CA TYR A 557 -13.21 9.66 7.69
C TYR A 557 -12.42 10.09 8.94
N ILE A 558 -12.14 11.39 9.08
CA ILE A 558 -11.41 11.93 10.24
C ILE A 558 -12.18 11.70 11.53
N GLN A 559 -13.50 11.93 11.54
CA GLN A 559 -14.30 11.75 12.76
C GLN A 559 -14.46 10.28 13.13
N SER A 560 -14.55 9.37 12.15
CA SER A 560 -14.52 7.93 12.42
C SER A 560 -13.18 7.49 13.02
N LEU A 561 -12.04 8.00 12.49
CA LEU A 561 -10.72 7.77 13.09
C LEU A 561 -10.65 8.26 14.52
N ARG A 562 -11.16 9.48 14.77
CA ARG A 562 -11.14 10.08 16.10
C ARG A 562 -11.89 9.22 17.11
N LEU A 563 -13.11 8.77 16.79
CA LEU A 563 -13.90 7.90 17.68
C LEU A 563 -13.16 6.60 18.04
N HIS A 564 -12.37 6.04 17.10
CA HIS A 564 -11.57 4.85 17.38
C HIS A 564 -10.31 5.16 18.19
N PHE A 565 -9.55 6.19 17.81
CA PHE A 565 -8.23 6.45 18.40
C PHE A 565 -8.34 7.07 19.79
N TYR A 566 -9.30 7.97 20.02
CA TYR A 566 -9.40 8.69 21.28
C TYR A 566 -10.45 8.10 22.24
N GLU A 567 -11.60 7.61 21.76
CA GLU A 567 -12.64 7.10 22.61
C GLU A 567 -12.55 5.58 22.85
N PHE A 568 -11.99 4.81 21.91
CA PHE A 568 -11.94 3.35 21.99
C PHE A 568 -10.54 2.81 22.35
N PHE A 569 -9.50 3.12 21.56
CA PHE A 569 -8.16 2.54 21.79
C PHE A 569 -7.52 3.00 23.10
N THR A 570 -7.72 4.24 23.51
CA THR A 570 -7.19 4.75 24.79
C THR A 570 -7.60 3.91 26.00
N LYS A 571 -8.63 3.07 25.89
CA LYS A 571 -9.10 2.23 27.00
C LYS A 571 -8.20 1.02 27.25
N PHE A 572 -7.61 0.43 26.23
CA PHE A 572 -6.95 -0.88 26.36
C PHE A 572 -5.71 -1.06 25.50
N PHE A 573 -5.42 -0.13 24.58
CA PHE A 573 -4.42 -0.31 23.54
C PHE A 573 -3.24 0.63 23.75
N GLU A 574 -2.04 0.11 23.94
CA GLU A 574 -0.79 0.86 24.04
C GLU A 574 -0.04 0.93 22.70
N GLY A 575 -0.21 -0.10 21.87
CA GLY A 575 0.31 -0.13 20.50
C GLY A 575 1.83 -0.19 20.38
N LYS A 576 2.53 -0.69 21.40
CA LYS A 576 4.00 -0.77 21.46
C LYS A 576 4.58 -2.02 20.80
N GLY A 577 3.75 -2.92 20.29
CA GLY A 577 4.15 -4.17 19.67
C GLY A 577 4.94 -4.02 18.38
N LYS A 578 5.69 -5.05 18.01
CA LYS A 578 6.46 -5.10 16.77
C LYS A 578 5.61 -5.57 15.58
N PRO A 579 5.66 -4.89 14.43
CA PRO A 579 4.95 -5.34 13.24
C PRO A 579 5.62 -6.58 12.63
N PHE A 580 4.82 -7.55 12.21
CA PHE A 580 5.32 -8.68 11.44
C PHE A 580 5.58 -8.25 10.00
N ASN A 581 6.85 -8.08 9.64
CA ASN A 581 7.32 -7.74 8.30
C ASN A 581 7.98 -8.98 7.67
N PRO A 582 7.22 -9.83 6.95
CA PRO A 582 7.80 -10.98 6.28
C PRO A 582 8.68 -10.55 5.12
N ILE A 583 9.68 -11.36 4.82
CA ILE A 583 10.52 -11.19 3.64
C ILE A 583 9.64 -11.44 2.40
N LEU A 584 9.36 -10.38 1.64
CA LEU A 584 8.57 -10.46 0.41
C LEU A 584 9.44 -10.03 -0.78
N VAL A 585 9.49 -10.88 -1.78
CA VAL A 585 10.17 -10.60 -3.05
C VAL A 585 9.13 -10.50 -4.14
N GLU A 586 8.93 -9.31 -4.71
CA GLU A 586 8.07 -9.10 -5.88
C GLU A 586 8.94 -8.97 -7.14
N VAL A 587 8.85 -9.96 -8.03
CA VAL A 587 9.55 -9.96 -9.32
C VAL A 587 8.53 -10.06 -10.45
N LYS A 588 8.65 -9.18 -11.45
CA LYS A 588 7.75 -9.16 -12.61
C LYS A 588 8.46 -9.32 -13.95
N ASN A 589 9.67 -8.77 -14.05
CA ASN A 589 10.42 -8.66 -15.30
C ASN A 589 11.79 -9.36 -15.25
N ALA A 590 12.12 -10.03 -14.15
CA ALA A 590 13.34 -10.84 -14.01
C ALA A 590 12.98 -12.26 -13.57
N VAL A 591 13.75 -13.24 -14.02
CA VAL A 591 13.69 -14.63 -13.56
C VAL A 591 15.08 -15.01 -13.09
N LEU A 592 15.22 -15.28 -11.79
CA LEU A 592 16.48 -15.68 -11.18
C LEU A 592 16.37 -17.16 -10.80
N ARG A 593 17.28 -17.98 -11.33
CA ARG A 593 17.43 -19.39 -10.98
C ARG A 593 18.71 -19.54 -10.18
N PHE A 594 18.57 -19.90 -8.92
CA PHE A 594 19.70 -20.22 -8.06
C PHE A 594 20.00 -21.73 -8.19
N ASN A 595 21.21 -22.05 -8.57
CA ASN A 595 21.71 -23.42 -8.64
C ASN A 595 22.96 -23.52 -7.77
N ILE A 596 22.78 -23.98 -6.52
CA ILE A 596 23.86 -24.03 -5.51
C ILE A 596 23.98 -25.50 -5.09
N ASP A 597 25.02 -26.18 -5.51
CA ASP A 597 25.31 -27.60 -5.18
C ASP A 597 24.08 -28.53 -5.32
N GLY A 598 23.34 -28.44 -6.44
CA GLY A 598 22.16 -29.26 -6.70
C GLY A 598 20.85 -28.75 -6.06
N PHE A 599 20.90 -27.69 -5.25
CA PHE A 599 19.71 -26.98 -4.80
C PHE A 599 19.28 -25.99 -5.88
N VAL A 600 18.03 -26.12 -6.37
CA VAL A 600 17.48 -25.22 -7.38
C VAL A 600 16.29 -24.44 -6.81
N ALA A 601 16.39 -23.13 -6.83
CA ALA A 601 15.28 -22.23 -6.49
C ALA A 601 15.07 -21.19 -7.59
N THR A 602 13.82 -20.90 -7.93
CA THR A 602 13.48 -19.92 -8.98
C THR A 602 12.64 -18.79 -8.40
N PHE A 603 12.99 -17.55 -8.74
CA PHE A 603 12.20 -16.36 -8.45
C PHE A 603 11.75 -15.71 -9.77
N PRO A 604 10.42 -15.43 -9.99
CA PRO A 604 9.32 -15.72 -9.05
C PRO A 604 9.06 -17.22 -8.92
N SER A 605 8.72 -17.64 -7.72
CA SER A 605 8.40 -19.04 -7.39
C SER A 605 6.99 -19.39 -7.80
#